data_051907ca90685ec0acb4e59bcb714773
#
_entry.id   051907ca90685ec0acb4e59bcb714773
#
_cell.length_a   1.000
_cell.length_b   1.000
_cell.length_c   1.000
_cell.angle_alpha   90.00
_cell.angle_beta   90.00
_cell.angle_gamma   90.00
#
_symmetry.space_group_name_H-M   'P 1'
#
loop_
_entity.id
_entity.type
_entity.pdbx_description
1 polymer ?
#
loop_
_entity_poly.entity_id
_entity_poly.type
_entity_poly.pdbx_seq_one_letter_code
_entity_poly.pdbx_strand_id
1 'polypeptide(L)'
;MKQPYRFASTSVIMALGSMVSLAAQALVGVAMLHFFTPQAAGGFAITAQVAFFWVSLSLAQGPLQFLADAHHPPRTALRAVLRSSLWRWLGLAPLVALAVWWSAMATPFTLLGWAALLALLQLAWYLAQPWTLRTASPLSAALVRAGPPVVALVLTVTAARAWPAESPHGLLLAAACGYAVGALWLRSARLEGHTTQPPQQHAPEPPAATAQADRRSTSLRLAHTAIDAIAGTALLLVWQRLHGLADASYLAMLLRLLGFIPAVVHTAWAQVLLARVETAQWRSLAVGLGAAAAAALAGWVGFLVLAATSLATAWQGMRPYLLPLVLWQGSACISAALSHRPFQHAQERQYSWLAMALQALQLVVLVAPLWAPQGWSAEVHLWWLAGSSAIGLLLLSAWMLALPRR
;
A
#
# COMPACT_ATOMS: atom_id res chain seq x y z
N MET A 1 -11.12 23.94 -30.22
CA MET A 1 -10.12 22.86 -30.33
C MET A 1 -8.82 23.17 -29.57
N LYS A 2 -8.82 23.29 -28.20
CA LYS A 2 -7.59 23.53 -27.38
C LYS A 2 -7.48 22.63 -26.14
N GLN A 3 -8.14 21.45 -26.08
CA GLN A 3 -8.18 20.63 -24.89
C GLN A 3 -7.11 19.51 -24.76
N PRO A 4 -6.49 18.92 -25.79
CA PRO A 4 -5.60 17.77 -25.62
C PRO A 4 -4.32 18.07 -24.85
N TYR A 5 -3.77 19.27 -24.97
CA TYR A 5 -2.51 19.64 -24.30
C TYR A 5 -2.63 19.85 -22.79
N ARG A 6 -3.80 20.27 -22.29
CA ARG A 6 -4.02 20.44 -20.84
C ARG A 6 -4.12 19.10 -20.09
N PHE A 7 -4.73 18.08 -20.70
CA PHE A 7 -4.81 16.75 -20.09
C PHE A 7 -3.44 16.06 -20.01
N ALA A 8 -2.62 16.18 -21.04
CA ALA A 8 -1.29 15.60 -21.05
C ALA A 8 -0.40 16.21 -19.93
N SER A 9 -0.42 17.53 -19.74
CA SER A 9 0.36 18.20 -18.70
C SER A 9 -0.11 17.83 -17.29
N THR A 10 -1.43 17.72 -17.07
CA THR A 10 -1.99 17.29 -15.77
C THR A 10 -1.55 15.87 -15.40
N SER A 11 -1.64 14.94 -16.34
CA SER A 11 -1.23 13.55 -16.12
C SER A 11 0.27 13.43 -15.81
N VAL A 12 1.12 14.21 -16.49
CA VAL A 12 2.56 14.24 -16.23
C VAL A 12 2.87 14.77 -14.83
N ILE A 13 2.25 15.87 -14.40
CA ILE A 13 2.44 16.45 -13.06
C ILE A 13 2.04 15.43 -11.98
N MET A 14 0.90 14.75 -12.16
CA MET A 14 0.43 13.73 -11.21
C MET A 14 1.36 12.51 -11.17
N ALA A 15 1.86 12.07 -12.31
CA ALA A 15 2.82 10.96 -12.40
C ALA A 15 4.14 11.33 -11.70
N LEU A 16 4.68 12.51 -11.93
CA LEU A 16 5.88 13.01 -11.25
C LEU A 16 5.67 13.09 -9.73
N GLY A 17 4.55 13.62 -9.25
CA GLY A 17 4.23 13.63 -7.83
C GLY A 17 4.20 12.23 -7.20
N SER A 18 3.62 11.27 -7.91
CA SER A 18 3.60 9.87 -7.46
C SER A 18 5.00 9.25 -7.46
N MET A 19 5.82 9.51 -8.48
CA MET A 19 7.21 9.02 -8.54
C MET A 19 8.07 9.60 -7.41
N VAL A 20 7.96 10.90 -7.14
CA VAL A 20 8.67 11.54 -6.01
C VAL A 20 8.21 10.93 -4.67
N SER A 21 6.92 10.71 -4.50
CA SER A 21 6.37 10.04 -3.31
C SER A 21 6.97 8.65 -3.11
N LEU A 22 6.97 7.84 -4.16
CA LEU A 22 7.50 6.47 -4.13
C LEU A 22 9.03 6.47 -3.87
N ALA A 23 9.77 7.35 -4.55
CA ALA A 23 11.22 7.48 -4.35
C ALA A 23 11.54 7.89 -2.91
N ALA A 24 10.82 8.86 -2.34
CA ALA A 24 11.01 9.27 -0.96
C ALA A 24 10.74 8.12 0.03
N GLN A 25 9.70 7.31 -0.21
CA GLN A 25 9.40 6.14 0.61
C GLN A 25 10.49 5.06 0.53
N ALA A 26 11.06 4.82 -0.65
CA ALA A 26 12.19 3.91 -0.83
C ALA A 26 13.44 4.42 -0.09
N LEU A 27 13.73 5.72 -0.20
CA LEU A 27 14.85 6.36 0.51
C LEU A 27 14.68 6.34 2.03
N VAL A 28 13.45 6.46 2.55
CA VAL A 28 13.19 6.20 3.99
C VAL A 28 13.60 4.79 4.36
N GLY A 29 13.29 3.79 3.51
CA GLY A 29 13.75 2.40 3.73
C GLY A 29 15.29 2.31 3.80
N VAL A 30 15.99 2.92 2.86
CA VAL A 30 17.47 2.96 2.86
C VAL A 30 18.01 3.67 4.11
N ALA A 31 17.42 4.81 4.50
CA ALA A 31 17.80 5.52 5.71
C ALA A 31 17.58 4.67 6.98
N MET A 32 16.48 3.88 7.02
CA MET A 32 16.24 2.96 8.13
C MET A 32 17.33 1.88 8.24
N LEU A 33 17.74 1.29 7.12
CA LEU A 33 18.83 0.31 7.08
C LEU A 33 20.16 0.89 7.55
N HIS A 34 20.40 2.18 7.26
CA HIS A 34 21.68 2.81 7.57
C HIS A 34 21.76 3.31 9.03
N PHE A 35 20.68 3.84 9.57
CA PHE A 35 20.71 4.57 10.83
C PHE A 35 20.06 3.84 12.01
N PHE A 36 19.23 2.81 11.77
CA PHE A 36 18.42 2.19 12.82
C PHE A 36 18.69 0.68 12.91
N THR A 37 18.52 0.15 14.11
CA THR A 37 18.59 -1.30 14.33
C THR A 37 17.36 -2.03 13.76
N PRO A 38 17.47 -3.35 13.48
CA PRO A 38 16.32 -4.14 13.07
C PRO A 38 15.15 -4.06 14.06
N GLN A 39 15.42 -3.98 15.35
CA GLN A 39 14.39 -3.90 16.39
C GLN A 39 13.60 -2.58 16.29
N ALA A 40 14.29 -1.44 16.13
CA ALA A 40 13.64 -0.15 15.95
C ALA A 40 12.83 -0.09 14.65
N ALA A 41 13.41 -0.56 13.56
CA ALA A 41 12.74 -0.64 12.26
C ALA A 41 11.52 -1.59 12.30
N GLY A 42 11.61 -2.72 13.01
CA GLY A 42 10.51 -3.65 13.23
C GLY A 42 9.37 -3.04 14.03
N GLY A 43 9.69 -2.37 15.13
CA GLY A 43 8.69 -1.66 15.94
C GLY A 43 7.95 -0.59 15.13
N PHE A 44 8.68 0.18 14.32
CA PHE A 44 8.09 1.13 13.38
C PHE A 44 7.23 0.44 12.33
N ALA A 45 7.74 -0.62 11.67
CA ALA A 45 7.04 -1.28 10.58
C ALA A 45 5.71 -1.89 11.03
N ILE A 46 5.70 -2.56 12.20
CA ILE A 46 4.48 -3.15 12.78
C ILE A 46 3.48 -2.04 13.12
N THR A 47 3.93 -0.98 13.80
CA THR A 47 3.05 0.14 14.18
C THR A 47 2.44 0.80 12.94
N ALA A 48 3.26 1.07 11.92
CA ALA A 48 2.82 1.66 10.66
C ALA A 48 1.85 0.73 9.90
N GLN A 49 2.07 -0.59 9.94
CA GLN A 49 1.19 -1.55 9.30
C GLN A 49 -0.16 -1.68 10.01
N VAL A 50 -0.17 -1.67 11.34
CA VAL A 50 -1.41 -1.64 12.13
C VAL A 50 -2.19 -0.35 11.85
N ALA A 51 -1.51 0.80 11.78
CA ALA A 51 -2.13 2.07 11.41
C ALA A 51 -2.72 2.01 9.98
N PHE A 52 -1.97 1.47 9.01
CA PHE A 52 -2.42 1.30 7.64
C PHE A 52 -3.66 0.41 7.52
N PHE A 53 -3.69 -0.72 8.22
CA PHE A 53 -4.86 -1.59 8.34
C PHE A 53 -6.08 -0.82 8.85
N TRP A 54 -5.90 -0.11 9.95
CA TRP A 54 -6.97 0.67 10.57
C TRP A 54 -7.54 1.71 9.62
N VAL A 55 -6.67 2.45 8.94
CA VAL A 55 -7.06 3.46 7.94
C VAL A 55 -7.74 2.85 6.72
N SER A 56 -7.17 1.79 6.17
CA SER A 56 -7.70 1.15 4.94
C SER A 56 -9.13 0.67 5.13
N LEU A 57 -9.42 0.03 6.25
CA LEU A 57 -10.78 -0.42 6.58
C LEU A 57 -11.71 0.75 6.96
N SER A 58 -11.18 1.77 7.63
CA SER A 58 -11.98 2.95 8.01
C SER A 58 -12.40 3.77 6.80
N LEU A 59 -11.50 3.99 5.86
CA LEU A 59 -11.78 4.70 4.61
C LEU A 59 -12.66 3.86 3.69
N ALA A 60 -12.41 2.54 3.64
CA ALA A 60 -13.04 1.65 2.69
C ALA A 60 -12.98 2.24 1.26
N GLN A 61 -14.13 2.54 0.65
CA GLN A 61 -14.21 3.20 -0.66
C GLN A 61 -14.54 4.70 -0.60
N GLY A 62 -14.49 5.29 0.60
CA GLY A 62 -14.85 6.69 0.82
C GLY A 62 -14.16 7.69 -0.12
N PRO A 63 -12.83 7.60 -0.35
CA PRO A 63 -12.12 8.46 -1.30
C PRO A 63 -12.66 8.35 -2.74
N LEU A 64 -12.98 7.15 -3.20
CA LEU A 64 -13.55 6.92 -4.54
C LEU A 64 -14.99 7.41 -4.63
N GLN A 65 -15.81 7.17 -3.61
CA GLN A 65 -17.18 7.68 -3.52
C GLN A 65 -17.19 9.21 -3.53
N PHE A 66 -16.26 9.84 -2.81
CA PHE A 66 -16.11 11.29 -2.82
C PHE A 66 -15.77 11.85 -4.21
N LEU A 67 -14.88 11.17 -4.96
CA LEU A 67 -14.53 11.60 -6.33
C LEU A 67 -15.68 11.37 -7.32
N ALA A 68 -16.45 10.29 -7.15
CA ALA A 68 -17.57 9.94 -8.00
C ALA A 68 -18.83 10.77 -7.72
N ASP A 69 -18.94 11.37 -6.54
CA ASP A 69 -20.12 12.17 -6.14
C ASP A 69 -20.11 13.54 -6.82
N ALA A 70 -20.73 13.61 -8.02
CA ALA A 70 -20.91 14.86 -8.76
C ALA A 70 -22.12 15.68 -8.29
N HIS A 71 -23.02 15.12 -7.47
CA HIS A 71 -24.31 15.74 -7.11
C HIS A 71 -24.21 16.64 -5.88
N HIS A 72 -23.33 16.31 -4.94
CA HIS A 72 -23.21 17.10 -3.71
C HIS A 72 -22.04 18.09 -3.79
N PRO A 73 -22.18 19.26 -3.13
CA PRO A 73 -21.06 20.18 -2.95
C PRO A 73 -19.87 19.47 -2.32
N PRO A 74 -18.62 19.72 -2.76
CA PRO A 74 -17.44 19.00 -2.30
C PRO A 74 -17.30 18.95 -0.77
N ARG A 75 -17.65 20.04 -0.07
CA ARG A 75 -17.61 20.11 1.40
C ARG A 75 -18.61 19.17 2.08
N THR A 76 -19.83 19.10 1.55
CA THR A 76 -20.87 18.22 2.11
C THR A 76 -20.49 16.76 1.91
N ALA A 77 -20.05 16.41 0.70
CA ALA A 77 -19.55 15.07 0.39
C ALA A 77 -18.34 14.68 1.27
N LEU A 78 -17.37 15.60 1.44
CA LEU A 78 -16.20 15.35 2.30
C LEU A 78 -16.61 15.12 3.76
N ARG A 79 -17.52 15.94 4.30
CA ARG A 79 -18.02 15.78 5.69
C ARG A 79 -18.71 14.43 5.89
N ALA A 80 -19.51 13.99 4.92
CA ALA A 80 -20.20 12.71 4.98
C ALA A 80 -19.20 11.55 5.01
N VAL A 81 -18.19 11.56 4.11
CA VAL A 81 -17.12 10.53 4.06
C VAL A 81 -16.27 10.58 5.32
N LEU A 82 -15.85 11.75 5.79
CA LEU A 82 -15.08 11.90 7.02
C LEU A 82 -15.83 11.33 8.23
N ARG A 83 -17.09 11.72 8.40
CA ARG A 83 -17.95 11.23 9.50
C ARG A 83 -18.08 9.70 9.46
N SER A 84 -18.39 9.11 8.31
CA SER A 84 -18.52 7.66 8.17
C SER A 84 -17.19 6.93 8.40
N SER A 85 -16.07 7.51 7.98
CA SER A 85 -14.74 6.96 8.21
C SER A 85 -14.35 7.01 9.69
N LEU A 86 -14.64 8.08 10.40
CA LEU A 86 -14.39 8.20 11.84
C LEU A 86 -15.23 7.19 12.65
N TRP A 87 -16.51 7.00 12.29
CA TRP A 87 -17.32 5.98 12.96
C TRP A 87 -16.78 4.56 12.74
N ARG A 88 -16.34 4.23 11.52
CA ARG A 88 -15.70 2.95 11.24
C ARG A 88 -14.36 2.83 11.98
N TRP A 89 -13.58 3.90 12.04
CA TRP A 89 -12.32 3.93 12.80
C TRP A 89 -12.55 3.63 14.28
N LEU A 90 -13.55 4.24 14.90
CA LEU A 90 -13.94 3.95 16.29
C LEU A 90 -14.45 2.51 16.46
N GLY A 91 -15.30 2.04 15.54
CA GLY A 91 -15.83 0.68 15.58
C GLY A 91 -14.77 -0.41 15.41
N LEU A 92 -13.67 -0.13 14.70
CA LEU A 92 -12.55 -1.04 14.51
C LEU A 92 -11.54 -1.01 15.68
N ALA A 93 -11.60 -0.01 16.58
CA ALA A 93 -10.64 0.14 17.67
C ALA A 93 -10.53 -1.11 18.56
N PRO A 94 -11.62 -1.79 18.98
CA PRO A 94 -11.52 -3.02 19.77
C PRO A 94 -10.79 -4.15 19.02
N LEU A 95 -11.04 -4.29 17.73
CA LEU A 95 -10.39 -5.32 16.89
C LEU A 95 -8.88 -5.04 16.78
N VAL A 96 -8.50 -3.78 16.55
CA VAL A 96 -7.09 -3.37 16.50
C VAL A 96 -6.42 -3.57 17.85
N ALA A 97 -7.07 -3.19 18.94
CA ALA A 97 -6.55 -3.41 20.30
C ALA A 97 -6.33 -4.90 20.59
N LEU A 98 -7.28 -5.76 20.19
CA LEU A 98 -7.15 -7.21 20.30
C LEU A 98 -5.96 -7.75 19.48
N ALA A 99 -5.80 -7.29 18.23
CA ALA A 99 -4.69 -7.71 17.35
C ALA A 99 -3.32 -7.29 17.93
N VAL A 100 -3.23 -6.07 18.46
CA VAL A 100 -2.02 -5.57 19.13
C VAL A 100 -1.73 -6.37 20.40
N TRP A 101 -2.74 -6.64 21.20
CA TRP A 101 -2.60 -7.48 22.39
C TRP A 101 -2.12 -8.89 22.04
N TRP A 102 -2.73 -9.48 21.03
CA TRP A 102 -2.37 -10.82 20.56
C TRP A 102 -0.93 -10.89 20.03
N SER A 103 -0.39 -9.80 19.48
CA SER A 103 0.98 -9.76 18.95
C SER A 103 2.06 -9.94 20.02
N ALA A 104 1.71 -9.86 21.31
CA ALA A 104 2.62 -10.03 22.44
C ALA A 104 3.83 -9.06 22.43
N MET A 105 3.65 -7.85 21.91
CA MET A 105 4.66 -6.80 21.97
C MET A 105 4.90 -6.35 23.41
N ALA A 106 6.15 -6.00 23.73
CA ALA A 106 6.54 -5.59 25.08
C ALA A 106 5.77 -4.37 25.61
N THR A 107 5.36 -3.46 24.71
CA THR A 107 4.64 -2.21 25.07
C THR A 107 3.39 -2.03 24.21
N PRO A 108 2.33 -2.86 24.42
CA PRO A 108 1.16 -2.85 23.54
C PRO A 108 0.39 -1.52 23.57
N PHE A 109 0.30 -0.85 24.72
CA PHE A 109 -0.39 0.44 24.84
C PHE A 109 0.34 1.57 24.08
N THR A 110 1.68 1.59 24.13
CA THR A 110 2.49 2.56 23.40
C THR A 110 2.34 2.34 21.88
N LEU A 111 2.37 1.08 21.43
CA LEU A 111 2.14 0.74 20.04
C LEU A 111 0.73 1.16 19.59
N LEU A 112 -0.30 0.85 20.39
CA LEU A 112 -1.68 1.21 20.08
C LEU A 112 -1.86 2.74 20.00
N GLY A 113 -1.25 3.49 20.93
CA GLY A 113 -1.28 4.96 20.92
C GLY A 113 -0.65 5.55 19.64
N TRP A 114 0.54 5.06 19.28
CA TRP A 114 1.19 5.47 18.03
C TRP A 114 0.40 5.04 16.78
N ALA A 115 -0.11 3.82 16.76
CA ALA A 115 -0.93 3.33 15.64
C ALA A 115 -2.21 4.18 15.48
N ALA A 116 -2.88 4.54 16.59
CA ALA A 116 -4.05 5.41 16.56
C ALA A 116 -3.73 6.81 16.03
N LEU A 117 -2.63 7.42 16.49
CA LEU A 117 -2.17 8.73 16.01
C LEU A 117 -1.84 8.69 14.53
N LEU A 118 -1.02 7.72 14.11
CA LEU A 118 -0.65 7.56 12.69
C LEU A 118 -1.89 7.30 11.83
N ALA A 119 -2.82 6.46 12.29
CA ALA A 119 -4.04 6.15 11.57
C ALA A 119 -4.92 7.40 11.36
N LEU A 120 -5.10 8.23 12.39
CA LEU A 120 -5.89 9.47 12.27
C LEU A 120 -5.24 10.47 11.29
N LEU A 121 -3.93 10.67 11.40
CA LEU A 121 -3.21 11.59 10.52
C LEU A 121 -3.19 11.07 9.08
N GLN A 122 -2.99 9.77 8.88
CA GLN A 122 -3.00 9.13 7.58
C GLN A 122 -4.40 9.14 6.95
N LEU A 123 -5.47 8.93 7.74
CA LEU A 123 -6.85 9.07 7.29
C LEU A 123 -7.13 10.49 6.76
N ALA A 124 -6.70 11.50 7.50
CA ALA A 124 -6.83 12.89 7.07
C ALA A 124 -6.03 13.16 5.78
N TRP A 125 -4.80 12.66 5.68
CA TRP A 125 -3.99 12.79 4.47
C TRP A 125 -4.62 12.07 3.27
N TYR A 126 -5.12 10.86 3.45
CA TYR A 126 -5.77 10.12 2.35
C TYR A 126 -7.06 10.79 1.88
N LEU A 127 -7.77 11.54 2.72
CA LEU A 127 -8.90 12.35 2.30
C LEU A 127 -8.47 13.69 1.68
N ALA A 128 -7.30 14.22 2.04
CA ALA A 128 -6.75 15.42 1.41
C ALA A 128 -6.40 15.21 -0.07
N GLN A 129 -5.98 14.00 -0.45
CA GLN A 129 -5.65 13.70 -1.85
C GLN A 129 -6.84 13.83 -2.80
N PRO A 130 -7.98 13.13 -2.62
CA PRO A 130 -9.15 13.32 -3.47
C PRO A 130 -9.77 14.72 -3.32
N TRP A 131 -9.66 15.35 -2.15
CA TRP A 131 -10.08 16.74 -1.98
C TRP A 131 -9.35 17.68 -2.93
N THR A 132 -8.02 17.63 -2.96
CA THR A 132 -7.21 18.47 -3.86
C THR A 132 -7.41 18.13 -5.33
N LEU A 133 -7.63 16.84 -5.66
CA LEU A 133 -7.97 16.44 -7.03
C LEU A 133 -9.27 17.03 -7.52
N ARG A 134 -10.27 17.19 -6.63
CA ARG A 134 -11.60 17.70 -6.99
C ARG A 134 -11.69 19.23 -6.95
N THR A 135 -10.90 19.90 -6.09
CA THR A 135 -11.09 21.32 -5.80
C THR A 135 -9.90 22.21 -6.14
N ALA A 136 -8.69 21.64 -6.30
CA ALA A 136 -7.46 22.41 -6.44
C ALA A 136 -6.75 22.16 -7.79
N SER A 137 -5.58 22.77 -7.96
CA SER A 137 -4.76 22.59 -9.16
C SER A 137 -4.07 21.21 -9.19
N PRO A 138 -3.69 20.70 -10.38
CA PRO A 138 -2.92 19.46 -10.51
C PRO A 138 -1.60 19.48 -9.72
N LEU A 139 -0.96 20.65 -9.60
CA LEU A 139 0.25 20.82 -8.82
C LEU A 139 -0.02 20.62 -7.33
N SER A 140 -1.10 21.19 -6.79
CA SER A 140 -1.49 20.97 -5.39
C SER A 140 -1.78 19.51 -5.11
N ALA A 141 -2.45 18.81 -6.05
CA ALA A 141 -2.72 17.38 -5.94
C ALA A 141 -1.42 16.53 -5.98
N ALA A 142 -0.42 16.93 -6.77
CA ALA A 142 0.89 16.29 -6.78
C ALA A 142 1.66 16.56 -5.47
N LEU A 143 1.62 17.79 -4.96
CA LEU A 143 2.30 18.18 -3.72
C LEU A 143 1.71 17.48 -2.49
N VAL A 144 0.38 17.31 -2.40
CA VAL A 144 -0.23 16.57 -1.28
C VAL A 144 0.15 15.09 -1.28
N ARG A 145 0.50 14.52 -2.43
CA ARG A 145 1.02 13.13 -2.53
C ARG A 145 2.49 13.04 -2.17
N ALA A 146 3.31 13.93 -2.71
CA ALA A 146 4.76 13.89 -2.56
C ALA A 146 5.25 14.49 -1.23
N GLY A 147 4.60 15.54 -0.74
CA GLY A 147 5.03 16.28 0.44
C GLY A 147 5.21 15.44 1.70
N PRO A 148 4.20 14.67 2.13
CA PRO A 148 4.30 13.85 3.33
C PRO A 148 5.47 12.85 3.33
N PRO A 149 5.70 12.04 2.28
CA PRO A 149 6.86 11.15 2.22
C PRO A 149 8.20 11.88 2.21
N VAL A 150 8.29 13.03 1.55
CA VAL A 150 9.52 13.85 1.53
C VAL A 150 9.80 14.41 2.93
N VAL A 151 8.79 14.95 3.61
CA VAL A 151 8.94 15.43 5.00
C VAL A 151 9.33 14.28 5.93
N ALA A 152 8.69 13.12 5.80
CA ALA A 152 9.05 11.94 6.58
C ALA A 152 10.51 11.51 6.33
N LEU A 153 11.00 11.57 5.08
CA LEU A 153 12.39 11.26 4.75
C LEU A 153 13.37 12.24 5.44
N VAL A 154 13.14 13.55 5.29
CA VAL A 154 13.99 14.56 5.92
C VAL A 154 14.03 14.37 7.43
N LEU A 155 12.85 14.18 8.05
CA LEU A 155 12.75 13.98 9.49
C LEU A 155 13.31 12.62 9.94
N THR A 156 13.28 11.59 9.13
CA THR A 156 13.95 10.30 9.44
C THR A 156 15.46 10.49 9.55
N VAL A 157 16.07 11.23 8.61
CA VAL A 157 17.51 11.50 8.64
C VAL A 157 17.89 12.41 9.80
N THR A 158 17.06 13.39 10.15
CA THR A 158 17.32 14.26 11.33
C THR A 158 17.08 13.52 12.65
N ALA A 159 16.06 12.68 12.71
CA ALA A 159 15.75 11.85 13.87
C ALA A 159 16.88 10.87 14.22
N ALA A 160 17.58 10.36 13.21
CA ALA A 160 18.72 9.47 13.39
C ALA A 160 19.89 10.13 14.17
N ARG A 161 19.92 11.46 14.23
CA ARG A 161 20.92 12.22 15.03
C ARG A 161 20.42 12.57 16.42
N ALA A 162 19.11 12.59 16.63
CA ALA A 162 18.47 13.04 17.87
C ALA A 162 18.03 11.89 18.79
N TRP A 163 17.77 10.71 18.23
CA TRP A 163 17.31 9.54 18.98
C TRP A 163 18.30 8.37 18.86
N PRO A 164 18.36 7.50 19.91
CA PRO A 164 19.14 6.27 19.85
C PRO A 164 18.68 5.37 18.69
N ALA A 165 19.62 4.69 18.05
CA ALA A 165 19.37 3.80 16.89
C ALA A 165 18.39 2.66 17.22
N GLU A 166 18.29 2.26 18.50
CA GLU A 166 17.39 1.21 19.01
C GLU A 166 15.95 1.68 19.20
N SER A 167 15.70 3.00 19.15
CA SER A 167 14.38 3.57 19.44
C SER A 167 13.55 3.76 18.17
N PRO A 168 12.33 3.20 18.09
CA PRO A 168 11.43 3.45 16.96
C PRO A 168 10.77 4.84 16.99
N HIS A 169 10.87 5.58 18.12
CA HIS A 169 10.13 6.83 18.30
C HIS A 169 10.49 7.91 17.28
N GLY A 170 11.77 8.02 16.90
CA GLY A 170 12.21 8.95 15.87
C GLY A 170 11.53 8.70 14.51
N LEU A 171 11.41 7.42 14.12
CA LEU A 171 10.73 7.01 12.88
C LEU A 171 9.22 7.27 12.95
N LEU A 172 8.61 6.95 14.08
CA LEU A 172 7.17 7.18 14.31
C LEU A 172 6.83 8.67 14.27
N LEU A 173 7.66 9.50 14.90
CA LEU A 173 7.48 10.95 14.86
C LEU A 173 7.67 11.52 13.45
N ALA A 174 8.69 11.06 12.72
CA ALA A 174 8.92 11.46 11.34
C ALA A 174 7.72 11.14 10.44
N ALA A 175 7.14 9.93 10.57
CA ALA A 175 5.94 9.53 9.85
C ALA A 175 4.72 10.38 10.26
N ALA A 176 4.51 10.60 11.57
CA ALA A 176 3.42 11.42 12.08
C ALA A 176 3.47 12.85 11.55
N CYS A 177 4.64 13.49 11.58
CA CYS A 177 4.85 14.83 11.01
C CYS A 177 4.60 14.85 9.49
N GLY A 178 5.07 13.84 8.77
CA GLY A 178 4.78 13.71 7.34
C GLY A 178 3.28 13.68 7.07
N TYR A 179 2.54 12.77 7.73
CA TYR A 179 1.09 12.69 7.58
C TYR A 179 0.36 13.94 8.04
N ALA A 180 0.83 14.61 9.11
CA ALA A 180 0.28 15.87 9.58
C ALA A 180 0.40 16.98 8.51
N VAL A 181 1.56 17.09 7.86
CA VAL A 181 1.74 18.02 6.73
C VAL A 181 0.74 17.72 5.61
N GLY A 182 0.56 16.44 5.25
CA GLY A 182 -0.47 16.04 4.28
C GLY A 182 -1.89 16.40 4.71
N ALA A 183 -2.21 16.23 5.99
CA ALA A 183 -3.52 16.57 6.54
C ALA A 183 -3.81 18.08 6.54
N LEU A 184 -2.78 18.95 6.56
CA LEU A 184 -2.96 20.41 6.52
C LEU A 184 -3.70 20.90 5.26
N TRP A 185 -3.61 20.16 4.13
CA TRP A 185 -4.38 20.51 2.92
C TRP A 185 -5.91 20.47 3.13
N LEU A 186 -6.41 19.72 4.12
CA LEU A 186 -7.83 19.77 4.48
C LEU A 186 -8.27 21.10 5.11
N ARG A 187 -7.33 21.93 5.57
CA ARG A 187 -7.65 23.28 6.07
C ARG A 187 -8.18 24.18 4.95
N SER A 188 -7.74 24.01 3.71
CA SER A 188 -8.29 24.73 2.55
C SER A 188 -9.78 24.48 2.38
N ALA A 189 -10.28 23.30 2.76
CA ALA A 189 -11.71 22.99 2.78
C ALA A 189 -12.52 23.89 3.71
N ARG A 190 -11.90 24.52 4.70
CA ARG A 190 -12.55 25.45 5.63
C ARG A 190 -12.56 26.88 5.09
N LEU A 191 -11.57 27.26 4.27
CA LEU A 191 -11.32 28.65 3.83
C LEU A 191 -12.02 29.02 2.54
N GLU A 192 -12.33 28.07 1.66
CA GLU A 192 -13.04 28.36 0.40
C GLU A 192 -14.53 28.64 0.68
N GLY A 193 -14.84 29.93 0.89
CA GLY A 193 -16.20 30.45 0.95
C GLY A 193 -16.84 30.36 -0.45
N HIS A 194 -18.04 29.83 -0.51
CA HIS A 194 -19.08 30.00 -1.55
C HIS A 194 -18.62 30.35 -2.98
N THR A 195 -17.85 29.52 -3.64
CA THR A 195 -17.90 29.48 -5.09
C THR A 195 -19.08 28.61 -5.49
N THR A 196 -20.19 29.28 -5.76
CA THR A 196 -21.38 28.68 -6.37
C THR A 196 -21.03 28.20 -7.77
N GLN A 197 -20.61 26.92 -7.90
CA GLN A 197 -20.72 26.27 -9.19
C GLN A 197 -22.22 26.16 -9.53
N PRO A 198 -22.61 26.56 -10.75
CA PRO A 198 -24.00 26.38 -11.17
C PRO A 198 -24.36 24.89 -11.09
N PRO A 199 -25.63 24.59 -10.71
CA PRO A 199 -26.07 23.20 -10.63
C PRO A 199 -25.89 22.55 -12.00
N GLN A 200 -25.02 21.53 -12.03
CA GLN A 200 -24.93 20.68 -13.23
C GLN A 200 -26.28 19.99 -13.40
N GLN A 201 -26.83 20.11 -14.60
CA GLN A 201 -28.10 19.53 -15.00
C GLN A 201 -28.15 18.04 -14.61
N HIS A 202 -29.22 17.65 -13.97
CA HIS A 202 -29.49 16.29 -13.51
C HIS A 202 -29.32 15.31 -14.66
N ALA A 203 -28.30 14.46 -14.57
CA ALA A 203 -28.27 13.26 -15.37
C ALA A 203 -29.40 12.34 -14.91
N PRO A 204 -30.11 11.66 -15.82
CA PRO A 204 -31.20 10.76 -15.47
C PRO A 204 -30.73 9.70 -14.47
N GLU A 205 -31.54 9.43 -13.46
CA GLU A 205 -31.26 8.41 -12.46
C GLU A 205 -31.09 7.04 -13.14
N PRO A 206 -29.99 6.30 -12.89
CA PRO A 206 -29.76 5.03 -13.56
C PRO A 206 -30.86 4.02 -13.18
N PRO A 207 -31.29 3.14 -14.11
CA PRO A 207 -32.32 2.14 -13.85
C PRO A 207 -31.94 1.25 -12.65
N ALA A 208 -32.94 0.81 -11.86
CA ALA A 208 -32.75 0.02 -10.63
C ALA A 208 -31.89 -1.24 -10.81
N ALA A 209 -31.88 -1.86 -12.00
CA ALA A 209 -31.03 -3.00 -12.34
C ALA A 209 -29.53 -2.66 -12.35
N THR A 210 -29.16 -1.45 -12.80
CA THR A 210 -27.76 -0.98 -12.77
C THR A 210 -27.31 -0.67 -11.35
N ALA A 211 -28.19 -0.14 -10.50
CA ALA A 211 -27.91 0.12 -9.10
C ALA A 211 -27.62 -1.16 -8.29
N GLN A 212 -28.28 -2.27 -8.61
CA GLN A 212 -28.07 -3.56 -7.95
C GLN A 212 -26.77 -4.25 -8.41
N ALA A 213 -26.42 -4.15 -9.69
CA ALA A 213 -25.14 -4.61 -10.22
C ALA A 213 -23.96 -3.83 -9.61
N ASP A 214 -24.11 -2.52 -9.45
CA ASP A 214 -23.13 -1.65 -8.81
C ASP A 214 -22.91 -1.99 -7.32
N ARG A 215 -23.96 -2.31 -6.57
CA ARG A 215 -23.85 -2.70 -5.16
C ARG A 215 -23.07 -4.02 -5.00
N ARG A 216 -23.30 -5.02 -5.88
CA ARG A 216 -22.56 -6.30 -5.85
C ARG A 216 -21.08 -6.12 -6.20
N SER A 217 -20.76 -5.29 -7.19
CA SER A 217 -19.37 -5.01 -7.55
C SER A 217 -18.66 -4.23 -6.44
N THR A 218 -19.34 -3.31 -5.79
CA THR A 218 -18.84 -2.52 -4.66
C THR A 218 -18.54 -3.42 -3.44
N SER A 219 -19.43 -4.36 -3.10
CA SER A 219 -19.20 -5.29 -1.98
C SER A 219 -18.02 -6.22 -2.21
N LEU A 220 -17.82 -6.71 -3.44
CA LEU A 220 -16.67 -7.55 -3.79
C LEU A 220 -15.35 -6.78 -3.71
N ARG A 221 -15.32 -5.54 -4.17
CA ARG A 221 -14.13 -4.66 -4.04
C ARG A 221 -13.81 -4.37 -2.58
N LEU A 222 -14.83 -4.13 -1.74
CA LEU A 222 -14.65 -3.95 -0.30
C LEU A 222 -14.09 -5.21 0.35
N ALA A 223 -14.63 -6.39 0.02
CA ALA A 223 -14.14 -7.66 0.54
C ALA A 223 -12.67 -7.89 0.13
N HIS A 224 -12.32 -7.64 -1.13
CA HIS A 224 -10.94 -7.75 -1.61
C HIS A 224 -10.00 -6.80 -0.85
N THR A 225 -10.37 -5.53 -0.71
CA THR A 225 -9.58 -4.53 0.05
C THR A 225 -9.42 -4.94 1.51
N ALA A 226 -10.48 -5.48 2.13
CA ALA A 226 -10.43 -5.93 3.51
C ALA A 226 -9.49 -7.13 3.69
N ILE A 227 -9.59 -8.14 2.81
CA ILE A 227 -8.73 -9.32 2.85
C ILE A 227 -7.26 -8.93 2.61
N ASP A 228 -7.00 -8.03 1.66
CA ASP A 228 -5.64 -7.51 1.39
C ASP A 228 -5.06 -6.80 2.62
N ALA A 229 -5.82 -5.91 3.25
CA ALA A 229 -5.39 -5.23 4.46
C ALA A 229 -5.17 -6.18 5.65
N ILE A 230 -6.04 -7.19 5.81
CA ILE A 230 -5.89 -8.24 6.82
C ILE A 230 -4.63 -9.06 6.54
N ALA A 231 -4.44 -9.53 5.31
CA ALA A 231 -3.30 -10.37 4.94
C ALA A 231 -1.98 -9.65 5.16
N GLY A 232 -1.85 -8.40 4.70
CA GLY A 232 -0.63 -7.60 4.89
C GLY A 232 -0.32 -7.31 6.36
N THR A 233 -1.35 -7.12 7.19
CA THR A 233 -1.15 -6.85 8.63
C THR A 233 -0.88 -8.13 9.40
N ALA A 234 -1.63 -9.21 9.12
CA ALA A 234 -1.40 -10.51 9.71
C ALA A 234 0.02 -11.01 9.42
N LEU A 235 0.53 -10.75 8.20
CA LEU A 235 1.88 -11.12 7.81
C LEU A 235 2.92 -10.61 8.82
N LEU A 236 2.91 -9.34 9.17
CA LEU A 236 3.90 -8.79 10.11
C LEU A 236 3.62 -9.16 11.57
N LEU A 237 2.34 -9.16 12.00
CA LEU A 237 1.99 -9.49 13.39
C LEU A 237 2.25 -10.96 13.71
N VAL A 238 1.86 -11.89 12.83
CA VAL A 238 2.10 -13.33 13.00
C VAL A 238 3.60 -13.61 12.92
N TRP A 239 4.30 -12.99 11.96
CA TRP A 239 5.75 -13.17 11.80
C TRP A 239 6.51 -12.73 13.05
N GLN A 240 6.16 -11.54 13.58
CA GLN A 240 6.76 -11.04 14.82
C GLN A 240 6.49 -11.98 16.00
N ARG A 241 5.26 -12.50 16.12
CA ARG A 241 4.90 -13.40 17.20
C ARG A 241 5.65 -14.74 17.15
N LEU A 242 5.88 -15.26 15.94
CA LEU A 242 6.54 -16.56 15.72
C LEU A 242 8.07 -16.47 15.76
N HIS A 243 8.64 -15.42 15.17
CA HIS A 243 10.07 -15.33 14.88
C HIS A 243 10.75 -14.13 15.54
N GLY A 244 9.97 -13.24 16.17
CA GLY A 244 10.49 -12.06 16.87
C GLY A 244 10.56 -10.80 16.00
N LEU A 245 10.90 -9.70 16.68
CA LEU A 245 10.81 -8.35 16.10
C LEU A 245 11.88 -8.09 15.04
N ALA A 246 13.08 -8.65 15.19
CA ALA A 246 14.16 -8.51 14.22
C ALA A 246 13.80 -9.18 12.89
N ASP A 247 13.27 -10.42 12.94
CA ASP A 247 12.85 -11.16 11.75
C ASP A 247 11.66 -10.51 11.05
N ALA A 248 10.72 -9.96 11.81
CA ALA A 248 9.63 -9.15 11.25
C ALA A 248 10.15 -7.89 10.55
N SER A 249 11.22 -7.31 11.06
CA SER A 249 11.90 -6.17 10.44
C SER A 249 12.57 -6.55 9.12
N TYR A 250 13.29 -7.69 9.07
CA TYR A 250 13.91 -8.17 7.82
C TYR A 250 12.86 -8.39 6.74
N LEU A 251 11.76 -9.04 7.09
CA LEU A 251 10.64 -9.25 6.18
C LEU A 251 10.04 -7.93 5.71
N ALA A 252 9.70 -7.03 6.63
CA ALA A 252 9.08 -5.73 6.33
C ALA A 252 9.96 -4.85 5.44
N MET A 253 11.27 -4.80 5.72
CA MET A 253 12.21 -4.00 4.95
C MET A 253 12.38 -4.50 3.53
N LEU A 254 12.52 -5.81 3.35
CA LEU A 254 12.64 -6.40 2.02
C LEU A 254 11.34 -6.29 1.22
N LEU A 255 10.18 -6.51 1.85
CA LEU A 255 8.88 -6.29 1.20
C LEU A 255 8.71 -4.82 0.79
N ARG A 256 9.19 -3.88 1.59
CA ARG A 256 9.15 -2.45 1.25
C ARG A 256 10.06 -2.10 0.07
N LEU A 257 11.30 -2.61 0.07
CA LEU A 257 12.29 -2.29 -0.97
C LEU A 257 12.01 -3.02 -2.28
N LEU A 258 11.77 -4.32 -2.22
CA LEU A 258 11.50 -5.13 -3.42
C LEU A 258 10.07 -4.93 -3.92
N GLY A 259 9.09 -4.75 -3.03
CA GLY A 259 7.68 -4.48 -3.36
C GLY A 259 7.45 -3.14 -4.06
N PHE A 260 8.41 -2.21 -3.98
CA PHE A 260 8.40 -0.99 -4.79
C PHE A 260 8.36 -1.28 -6.29
N ILE A 261 9.07 -2.32 -6.76
CA ILE A 261 9.18 -2.65 -8.19
C ILE A 261 7.82 -3.06 -8.79
N PRO A 262 7.10 -4.07 -8.26
CA PRO A 262 5.76 -4.40 -8.77
C PRO A 262 4.75 -3.26 -8.60
N ALA A 263 4.87 -2.42 -7.57
CA ALA A 263 4.01 -1.23 -7.41
C ALA A 263 4.23 -0.21 -8.55
N VAL A 264 5.47 0.04 -8.95
CA VAL A 264 5.80 0.88 -10.11
C VAL A 264 5.25 0.27 -11.40
N VAL A 265 5.42 -1.03 -11.61
CA VAL A 265 4.86 -1.73 -12.77
C VAL A 265 3.34 -1.57 -12.83
N HIS A 266 2.66 -1.77 -11.71
CA HIS A 266 1.20 -1.62 -11.66
C HIS A 266 0.77 -0.18 -12.00
N THR A 267 1.41 0.81 -11.42
CA THR A 267 1.01 2.23 -11.61
C THR A 267 1.44 2.80 -12.95
N ALA A 268 2.65 2.49 -13.42
CA ALA A 268 3.21 3.04 -14.65
C ALA A 268 2.80 2.27 -15.91
N TRP A 269 2.47 0.99 -15.79
CA TRP A 269 2.13 0.14 -16.94
C TRP A 269 0.66 -0.27 -16.93
N ALA A 270 0.21 -1.04 -15.92
CA ALA A 270 -1.13 -1.62 -15.95
C ALA A 270 -2.23 -0.55 -15.90
N GLN A 271 -2.09 0.50 -15.09
CA GLN A 271 -3.08 1.59 -15.04
C GLN A 271 -3.15 2.40 -16.34
N VAL A 272 -2.01 2.61 -17.02
CA VAL A 272 -1.99 3.30 -18.31
C VAL A 272 -2.67 2.46 -19.39
N LEU A 273 -2.50 1.14 -19.35
CA LEU A 273 -3.13 0.23 -20.31
C LEU A 273 -4.63 0.06 -20.09
N LEU A 274 -5.15 0.26 -18.89
CA LEU A 274 -6.59 0.29 -18.64
C LEU A 274 -7.30 1.37 -19.47
N ALA A 275 -6.61 2.46 -19.80
CA ALA A 275 -7.15 3.54 -20.62
C ALA A 275 -7.00 3.29 -22.15
N ARG A 276 -6.38 2.17 -22.57
CA ARG A 276 -6.12 1.85 -23.99
C ARG A 276 -6.83 0.56 -24.39
N VAL A 277 -7.46 0.55 -25.57
CA VAL A 277 -8.26 -0.59 -26.05
C VAL A 277 -7.42 -1.76 -26.55
N GLU A 278 -6.16 -1.50 -27.01
CA GLU A 278 -5.30 -2.53 -27.59
C GLU A 278 -3.92 -2.55 -26.95
N THR A 279 -3.53 -3.72 -26.43
CA THR A 279 -2.14 -3.98 -26.06
C THR A 279 -1.77 -5.43 -26.32
N ALA A 280 -0.64 -5.63 -27.01
CA ALA A 280 -0.09 -6.95 -27.19
C ALA A 280 0.28 -7.54 -25.83
N GLN A 281 -0.35 -8.66 -25.44
CA GLN A 281 -0.10 -9.37 -24.18
C GLN A 281 1.40 -9.67 -23.95
N TRP A 282 2.14 -9.94 -25.04
CA TRP A 282 3.57 -10.20 -24.99
C TRP A 282 4.41 -9.01 -24.56
N ARG A 283 3.97 -7.78 -24.84
CA ARG A 283 4.62 -6.56 -24.34
C ARG A 283 4.46 -6.45 -22.82
N SER A 284 3.25 -6.73 -22.32
CA SER A 284 3.02 -6.72 -20.86
C SER A 284 3.81 -7.82 -20.17
N LEU A 285 3.90 -9.03 -20.76
CA LEU A 285 4.74 -10.09 -20.23
C LEU A 285 6.23 -9.69 -20.24
N ALA A 286 6.72 -9.09 -21.32
CA ALA A 286 8.11 -8.62 -21.42
C ALA A 286 8.42 -7.54 -20.35
N VAL A 287 7.49 -6.61 -20.10
CA VAL A 287 7.63 -5.62 -19.01
C VAL A 287 7.66 -6.29 -17.66
N GLY A 288 6.79 -7.27 -17.42
CA GLY A 288 6.75 -8.05 -16.17
C GLY A 288 8.05 -8.83 -15.94
N LEU A 289 8.58 -9.50 -16.98
CA LEU A 289 9.85 -10.23 -16.91
C LEU A 289 11.04 -9.29 -16.72
N GLY A 290 11.07 -8.15 -17.41
CA GLY A 290 12.09 -7.12 -17.21
C GLY A 290 12.10 -6.56 -15.78
N ALA A 291 10.92 -6.34 -15.21
CA ALA A 291 10.79 -5.90 -13.82
C ALA A 291 11.16 -7.01 -12.82
N ALA A 292 10.84 -8.28 -13.11
CA ALA A 292 11.30 -9.42 -12.31
C ALA A 292 12.84 -9.56 -12.33
N ALA A 293 13.46 -9.35 -13.50
CA ALA A 293 14.93 -9.30 -13.62
C ALA A 293 15.51 -8.12 -12.82
N ALA A 294 14.85 -6.95 -12.83
CA ALA A 294 15.26 -5.81 -12.01
C ALA A 294 15.14 -6.12 -10.51
N ALA A 295 14.09 -6.83 -10.07
CA ALA A 295 13.96 -7.29 -8.69
C ALA A 295 15.06 -8.30 -8.30
N ALA A 296 15.41 -9.22 -9.20
CA ALA A 296 16.51 -10.15 -8.99
C ALA A 296 17.87 -9.42 -8.89
N LEU A 297 18.11 -8.44 -9.76
CA LEU A 297 19.31 -7.59 -9.70
C LEU A 297 19.37 -6.79 -8.41
N ALA A 298 18.25 -6.18 -7.98
CA ALA A 298 18.17 -5.45 -6.72
C ALA A 298 18.46 -6.35 -5.53
N GLY A 299 17.91 -7.58 -5.50
CA GLY A 299 18.23 -8.59 -4.50
C GLY A 299 19.69 -9.00 -4.49
N TRP A 300 20.29 -9.19 -5.67
CA TRP A 300 21.71 -9.50 -5.81
C TRP A 300 22.61 -8.37 -5.30
N VAL A 301 22.31 -7.13 -5.71
CA VAL A 301 23.01 -5.95 -5.19
C VAL A 301 22.85 -5.84 -3.68
N GLY A 302 21.65 -6.05 -3.15
CA GLY A 302 21.38 -6.08 -1.72
C GLY A 302 22.23 -7.13 -0.99
N PHE A 303 22.34 -8.33 -1.58
CA PHE A 303 23.20 -9.39 -1.06
C PHE A 303 24.69 -8.98 -1.01
N LEU A 304 25.20 -8.36 -2.08
CA LEU A 304 26.57 -7.87 -2.13
C LEU A 304 26.81 -6.74 -1.11
N VAL A 305 25.88 -5.80 -0.99
CA VAL A 305 25.98 -4.70 -0.01
C VAL A 305 26.01 -5.24 1.40
N LEU A 306 25.13 -6.19 1.75
CA LEU A 306 25.13 -6.85 3.05
C LEU A 306 26.39 -7.72 3.30
N ALA A 307 27.06 -8.17 2.25
CA ALA A 307 28.30 -8.93 2.37
C ALA A 307 29.54 -8.03 2.55
N ALA A 308 29.52 -6.83 1.96
CA ALA A 308 30.72 -5.99 1.79
C ALA A 308 30.81 -4.80 2.75
N THR A 309 29.71 -4.46 3.46
CA THR A 309 29.64 -3.22 4.26
C THR A 309 29.44 -3.45 5.76
N SER A 310 29.79 -2.45 6.57
CA SER A 310 29.51 -2.43 8.02
C SER A 310 28.01 -2.41 8.38
N LEU A 311 27.13 -2.09 7.43
CA LEU A 311 25.68 -2.34 7.53
C LEU A 311 25.37 -3.82 7.80
N ALA A 312 26.30 -4.69 7.40
CA ALA A 312 26.18 -6.11 7.55
C ALA A 312 26.04 -6.59 8.99
N THR A 313 26.64 -5.94 9.99
CA THR A 313 26.62 -6.45 11.37
C THR A 313 25.23 -6.45 11.98
N ALA A 314 24.46 -5.35 11.82
CA ALA A 314 23.11 -5.24 12.36
C ALA A 314 22.05 -5.98 11.53
N TRP A 315 22.25 -6.09 10.19
CA TRP A 315 21.27 -6.59 9.25
C TRP A 315 21.64 -7.93 8.59
N GLN A 316 22.68 -8.62 9.09
CA GLN A 316 23.11 -9.93 8.55
C GLN A 316 21.99 -10.97 8.50
N GLY A 317 21.11 -10.99 9.51
CA GLY A 317 19.94 -11.87 9.55
C GLY A 317 18.95 -11.69 8.40
N MET A 318 19.08 -10.60 7.61
CA MET A 318 18.26 -10.37 6.44
C MET A 318 18.68 -11.20 5.20
N ARG A 319 19.93 -11.71 5.15
CA ARG A 319 20.47 -12.45 3.99
C ARG A 319 19.64 -13.67 3.58
N PRO A 320 19.20 -14.57 4.51
CA PRO A 320 18.37 -15.72 4.16
C PRO A 320 17.01 -15.33 3.56
N TYR A 321 16.52 -14.11 3.83
CA TYR A 321 15.24 -13.61 3.36
C TYR A 321 15.27 -13.13 1.90
N LEU A 322 16.46 -12.79 1.36
CA LEU A 322 16.56 -12.14 0.05
C LEU A 322 16.03 -13.01 -1.09
N LEU A 323 16.52 -14.26 -1.20
CA LEU A 323 16.16 -15.11 -2.33
C LEU A 323 14.68 -15.48 -2.35
N PRO A 324 14.05 -15.94 -1.26
CA PRO A 324 12.62 -16.21 -1.24
C PRO A 324 11.79 -14.98 -1.62
N LEU A 325 12.14 -13.80 -1.10
CA LEU A 325 11.40 -12.57 -1.39
C LEU A 325 11.64 -12.05 -2.79
N VAL A 326 12.81 -12.24 -3.38
CA VAL A 326 13.06 -11.95 -4.80
C VAL A 326 12.16 -12.80 -5.69
N LEU A 327 12.02 -14.10 -5.40
CA LEU A 327 11.11 -14.99 -6.14
C LEU A 327 9.66 -14.53 -6.02
N TRP A 328 9.22 -14.20 -4.82
CA TRP A 328 7.86 -13.69 -4.59
C TRP A 328 7.63 -12.37 -5.32
N GLN A 329 8.49 -11.37 -5.12
CA GLN A 329 8.32 -10.04 -5.73
C GLN A 329 8.54 -10.05 -7.25
N GLY A 330 9.42 -10.92 -7.75
CA GLY A 330 9.58 -11.14 -9.19
C GLY A 330 8.30 -11.69 -9.83
N SER A 331 7.65 -12.67 -9.19
CA SER A 331 6.36 -13.19 -9.63
C SER A 331 5.25 -12.13 -9.54
N ALA A 332 5.30 -11.27 -8.50
CA ALA A 332 4.39 -10.14 -8.37
C ALA A 332 4.57 -9.10 -9.49
N CYS A 333 5.79 -8.87 -9.99
CA CYS A 333 6.03 -7.99 -11.14
C CYS A 333 5.33 -8.50 -12.40
N ILE A 334 5.37 -9.80 -12.67
CA ILE A 334 4.71 -10.42 -13.83
C ILE A 334 3.20 -10.27 -13.69
N SER A 335 2.65 -10.60 -12.53
CA SER A 335 1.23 -10.47 -12.24
C SER A 335 0.76 -9.02 -12.33
N ALA A 336 1.52 -8.06 -11.77
CA ALA A 336 1.22 -6.64 -11.83
C ALA A 336 1.16 -6.11 -13.27
N ALA A 337 2.10 -6.53 -14.13
CA ALA A 337 2.12 -6.11 -15.53
C ALA A 337 0.90 -6.61 -16.34
N LEU A 338 0.30 -7.72 -15.94
CA LEU A 338 -0.86 -8.34 -16.60
C LEU A 338 -2.20 -7.96 -15.95
N SER A 339 -2.19 -7.29 -14.80
CA SER A 339 -3.39 -7.03 -13.97
C SER A 339 -4.48 -6.19 -14.63
N HIS A 340 -4.19 -5.49 -15.74
CA HIS A 340 -5.18 -4.75 -16.54
C HIS A 340 -6.09 -5.67 -17.38
N ARG A 341 -5.63 -6.87 -17.76
CA ARG A 341 -6.33 -7.76 -18.69
C ARG A 341 -7.70 -8.25 -18.19
N PRO A 342 -7.88 -8.70 -16.93
CA PRO A 342 -9.19 -9.11 -16.45
C PRO A 342 -10.25 -8.01 -16.60
N PHE A 343 -9.88 -6.74 -16.41
CA PHE A 343 -10.78 -5.61 -16.57
C PHE A 343 -11.12 -5.35 -18.04
N GLN A 344 -10.16 -5.47 -18.95
CA GLN A 344 -10.39 -5.34 -20.39
C GLN A 344 -11.27 -6.45 -20.96
N HIS A 345 -11.29 -7.63 -20.31
CA HIS A 345 -12.07 -8.80 -20.73
C HIS A 345 -13.36 -9.02 -19.91
N ALA A 346 -13.76 -8.05 -19.07
CA ALA A 346 -14.93 -8.17 -18.17
C ALA A 346 -14.88 -9.41 -17.24
N GLN A 347 -13.66 -9.77 -16.80
CA GLN A 347 -13.39 -10.90 -15.90
C GLN A 347 -12.94 -10.43 -14.51
N GLU A 348 -13.22 -9.20 -14.14
CA GLU A 348 -12.83 -8.61 -12.84
C GLU A 348 -13.36 -9.38 -11.64
N ARG A 349 -14.54 -9.98 -11.77
CA ARG A 349 -15.12 -10.80 -10.69
C ARG A 349 -14.30 -12.07 -10.45
N GLN A 350 -13.92 -12.78 -11.51
CA GLN A 350 -13.10 -13.99 -11.40
C GLN A 350 -11.70 -13.65 -10.88
N TYR A 351 -11.10 -12.57 -11.40
CA TYR A 351 -9.83 -12.06 -10.90
C TYR A 351 -9.86 -11.79 -9.40
N SER A 352 -10.90 -11.10 -8.91
CA SER A 352 -11.04 -10.79 -7.48
C SER A 352 -11.15 -12.06 -6.63
N TRP A 353 -11.90 -13.06 -7.08
CA TRP A 353 -12.00 -14.34 -6.37
C TRP A 353 -10.67 -15.11 -6.35
N LEU A 354 -9.95 -15.16 -7.47
CA LEU A 354 -8.64 -15.82 -7.54
C LEU A 354 -7.60 -15.10 -6.66
N ALA A 355 -7.60 -13.77 -6.68
CA ALA A 355 -6.73 -12.97 -5.81
C ALA A 355 -7.04 -13.19 -4.33
N MET A 356 -8.33 -13.21 -3.93
CA MET A 356 -8.73 -13.51 -2.55
C MET A 356 -8.37 -14.95 -2.14
N ALA A 357 -8.53 -15.92 -3.04
CA ALA A 357 -8.13 -17.31 -2.78
C ALA A 357 -6.62 -17.43 -2.56
N LEU A 358 -5.80 -16.70 -3.34
CA LEU A 358 -4.37 -16.66 -3.16
C LEU A 358 -4.00 -16.03 -1.80
N GLN A 359 -4.63 -14.94 -1.42
CA GLN A 359 -4.42 -14.32 -0.11
C GLN A 359 -4.85 -15.22 1.05
N ALA A 360 -5.95 -15.95 0.89
CA ALA A 360 -6.37 -16.95 1.87
C ALA A 360 -5.33 -18.08 2.01
N LEU A 361 -4.79 -18.58 0.89
CA LEU A 361 -3.69 -19.56 0.91
C LEU A 361 -2.46 -19.00 1.64
N GLN A 362 -2.07 -17.75 1.36
CA GLN A 362 -0.96 -17.09 2.06
C GLN A 362 -1.21 -17.00 3.57
N LEU A 363 -2.42 -16.66 3.99
CA LEU A 363 -2.80 -16.64 5.40
C LEU A 363 -2.74 -18.03 6.04
N VAL A 364 -3.19 -19.08 5.34
CA VAL A 364 -3.10 -20.46 5.84
C VAL A 364 -1.64 -20.86 6.04
N VAL A 365 -0.77 -20.62 5.06
CA VAL A 365 0.66 -20.92 5.17
C VAL A 365 1.32 -20.09 6.28
N LEU A 366 0.95 -18.81 6.40
CA LEU A 366 1.46 -17.90 7.43
C LEU A 366 1.15 -18.38 8.86
N VAL A 367 -0.05 -18.92 9.10
CA VAL A 367 -0.44 -19.37 10.44
C VAL A 367 -0.14 -20.86 10.69
N ALA A 368 0.23 -21.61 9.68
CA ALA A 368 0.50 -23.06 9.79
C ALA A 368 1.50 -23.43 10.92
N PRO A 369 2.59 -22.67 11.15
CA PRO A 369 3.52 -23.00 12.24
C PRO A 369 2.92 -22.89 13.65
N LEU A 370 1.79 -22.18 13.83
CA LEU A 370 1.10 -22.11 15.13
C LEU A 370 0.56 -23.47 15.59
N TRP A 371 0.35 -24.39 14.65
CA TRP A 371 -0.15 -25.75 14.93
C TRP A 371 0.92 -26.83 14.74
N ALA A 372 2.13 -26.47 14.32
CA ALA A 372 3.23 -27.42 14.14
C ALA A 372 3.89 -27.76 15.50
N PRO A 373 3.98 -29.04 15.93
CA PRO A 373 4.47 -29.40 17.25
C PRO A 373 5.93 -29.00 17.52
N GLN A 374 6.76 -28.92 16.48
CA GLN A 374 8.20 -28.58 16.59
C GLN A 374 8.52 -27.15 16.15
N GLY A 375 7.52 -26.37 15.70
CA GLY A 375 7.73 -25.06 15.10
C GLY A 375 8.50 -25.14 13.77
N TRP A 376 8.45 -24.05 13.01
CA TRP A 376 9.28 -23.90 11.80
C TRP A 376 10.35 -22.84 12.06
N SER A 377 11.56 -23.02 11.52
CA SER A 377 12.50 -21.90 11.48
C SER A 377 11.96 -20.79 10.59
N ALA A 378 12.38 -19.55 10.84
CA ALA A 378 11.94 -18.40 10.05
C ALA A 378 12.26 -18.59 8.55
N GLU A 379 13.40 -19.21 8.23
CA GLU A 379 13.83 -19.49 6.86
C GLU A 379 12.90 -20.50 6.17
N VAL A 380 12.60 -21.65 6.81
CA VAL A 380 11.70 -22.66 6.27
C VAL A 380 10.30 -22.09 6.08
N HIS A 381 9.80 -21.36 7.06
CA HIS A 381 8.50 -20.70 6.97
C HIS A 381 8.45 -19.71 5.79
N LEU A 382 9.49 -18.90 5.63
CA LEU A 382 9.59 -17.95 4.52
C LEU A 382 9.61 -18.63 3.15
N TRP A 383 10.33 -19.75 3.01
CA TRP A 383 10.34 -20.50 1.77
C TRP A 383 8.96 -21.04 1.39
N TRP A 384 8.22 -21.58 2.36
CA TRP A 384 6.84 -22.01 2.12
C TRP A 384 5.92 -20.85 1.75
N LEU A 385 6.00 -19.74 2.46
CA LEU A 385 5.18 -18.56 2.22
C LEU A 385 5.52 -17.91 0.87
N ALA A 386 6.78 -17.66 0.59
CA ALA A 386 7.23 -17.04 -0.65
C ALA A 386 7.04 -17.97 -1.86
N GLY A 387 7.32 -19.28 -1.69
CA GLY A 387 7.13 -20.27 -2.74
C GLY A 387 5.66 -20.44 -3.14
N SER A 388 4.77 -20.61 -2.16
CA SER A 388 3.32 -20.70 -2.44
C SER A 388 2.77 -19.42 -3.05
N SER A 389 3.24 -18.26 -2.58
CA SER A 389 2.87 -16.96 -3.15
C SER A 389 3.35 -16.80 -4.59
N ALA A 390 4.60 -17.17 -4.87
CA ALA A 390 5.17 -17.10 -6.21
C ALA A 390 4.43 -18.03 -7.18
N ILE A 391 4.20 -19.29 -6.79
CA ILE A 391 3.43 -20.24 -7.60
C ILE A 391 2.02 -19.71 -7.86
N GLY A 392 1.32 -19.25 -6.84
CA GLY A 392 -0.04 -18.70 -6.98
C GLY A 392 -0.09 -17.48 -7.91
N LEU A 393 0.87 -16.55 -7.80
CA LEU A 393 0.98 -15.38 -8.70
C LEU A 393 1.32 -15.78 -10.13
N LEU A 394 2.16 -16.80 -10.35
CA LEU A 394 2.45 -17.31 -11.69
C LEU A 394 1.25 -18.02 -12.31
N LEU A 395 0.50 -18.80 -11.53
CA LEU A 395 -0.77 -19.42 -11.98
C LEU A 395 -1.81 -18.34 -12.33
N LEU A 396 -1.94 -17.32 -11.52
CA LEU A 396 -2.81 -16.17 -11.81
C LEU A 396 -2.36 -15.44 -13.09
N SER A 397 -1.06 -15.27 -13.29
CA SER A 397 -0.48 -14.68 -14.50
C SER A 397 -0.75 -15.53 -15.74
N ALA A 398 -0.60 -16.85 -15.63
CA ALA A 398 -0.91 -17.79 -16.71
C ALA A 398 -2.40 -17.74 -17.07
N TRP A 399 -3.30 -17.69 -16.08
CA TRP A 399 -4.73 -17.48 -16.32
C TRP A 399 -5.01 -16.15 -17.04
N MET A 400 -4.39 -15.05 -16.61
CA MET A 400 -4.53 -13.76 -17.29
C MET A 400 -4.02 -13.80 -18.74
N LEU A 401 -2.95 -14.55 -19.03
CA LEU A 401 -2.45 -14.75 -20.40
C LEU A 401 -3.39 -15.60 -21.26
N ALA A 402 -4.08 -16.57 -20.65
CA ALA A 402 -5.02 -17.45 -21.34
C ALA A 402 -6.34 -16.76 -21.71
N LEU A 403 -6.64 -15.56 -21.18
CA LEU A 403 -7.85 -14.82 -21.54
C LEU A 403 -7.91 -14.57 -23.07
N PRO A 404 -9.07 -14.80 -23.73
CA PRO A 404 -9.19 -14.74 -25.17
C PRO A 404 -8.80 -13.35 -25.70
N ARG A 405 -8.22 -13.33 -26.91
CA ARG A 405 -7.98 -12.06 -27.63
C ARG A 405 -9.34 -11.55 -28.14
N ARG A 406 -9.73 -10.36 -27.77
CA ARG A 406 -10.85 -9.67 -28.43
C ARG A 406 -10.37 -8.96 -29.66
#